data_fe68a9b84e8a36cf5610decac036e202
#
_entry.id   fe68a9b84e8a36cf5610decac036e202
#
_cell.length_a   1.000
_cell.length_b   1.000
_cell.length_c   1.000
_cell.angle_alpha   90.00
_cell.angle_beta   90.00
_cell.angle_gamma   90.00
#
_symmetry.space_group_name_H-M   'P 1'
#
loop_
_entity.id
_entity.type
_entity.pdbx_description
1 polymer ?
#
loop_
_entity_poly.entity_id
_entity_poly.type
_entity_poly.pdbx_seq_one_letter_code
_entity_poly.pdbx_strand_id
1 'polypeptide(L)'
;KAIRMDRRAYLCWNHNMKFLGRYISQRAAKKTGIESHPAAKIGRLFFIDHVTVVVIGETTEIGDDVTLYQGVTLGGTGKDTGKRHPTLGNNVLIGAGTKVLGPVFIGDNARIGAGSVVLRNLPANCTAVGVPAEVVRINNKAVNPADDLDQQDLPDVMAQRLTELDRRISRLEKDAQGDVPPSIHEVIQKQQR
;
A
#
# COMPACT_ATOMS: atom_id res chain seq x y z
N LYS A 1 14.29 -20.54 -1.72
CA LYS A 1 14.19 -21.40 -2.93
C LYS A 1 13.62 -20.62 -4.11
N ALA A 2 12.56 -19.82 -3.89
CA ALA A 2 11.94 -18.96 -4.91
C ALA A 2 12.96 -18.02 -5.56
N ILE A 3 13.64 -17.19 -4.77
CA ILE A 3 14.63 -16.21 -5.24
C ILE A 3 15.75 -16.85 -6.10
N ARG A 4 16.20 -18.07 -5.73
CA ARG A 4 17.22 -18.78 -6.54
C ARG A 4 16.68 -19.18 -7.92
N MET A 5 15.42 -19.54 -8.03
CA MET A 5 14.78 -19.85 -9.32
C MET A 5 14.54 -18.58 -10.12
N ASP A 6 14.12 -17.52 -9.45
CA ASP A 6 13.93 -16.20 -10.06
C ASP A 6 15.24 -15.67 -10.69
N ARG A 7 16.37 -15.72 -9.96
CA ARG A 7 17.68 -15.34 -10.51
C ARG A 7 18.05 -16.11 -11.78
N ARG A 8 17.74 -17.41 -11.84
CA ARG A 8 17.98 -18.23 -13.04
C ARG A 8 17.05 -17.84 -14.19
N ALA A 9 15.78 -17.59 -13.88
CA ALA A 9 14.81 -17.13 -14.87
C ALA A 9 15.22 -15.78 -15.47
N TYR A 10 15.68 -14.84 -14.63
CA TYR A 10 16.20 -13.54 -15.04
C TYR A 10 17.44 -13.67 -15.94
N LEU A 11 18.39 -14.52 -15.60
CA LEU A 11 19.57 -14.78 -16.45
C LEU A 11 19.17 -15.31 -17.84
N CYS A 12 18.28 -16.31 -17.89
CA CYS A 12 17.80 -16.84 -19.16
C CYS A 12 17.07 -15.74 -19.97
N TRP A 13 16.28 -14.92 -19.32
CA TRP A 13 15.55 -13.83 -19.97
C TRP A 13 16.49 -12.82 -20.63
N ASN A 14 17.54 -12.40 -19.93
CA ASN A 14 18.53 -11.43 -20.43
C ASN A 14 19.46 -12.00 -21.50
N HIS A 15 19.62 -13.33 -21.56
CA HIS A 15 20.34 -14.01 -22.65
C HIS A 15 19.44 -14.38 -23.84
N ASN A 16 18.31 -13.70 -23.99
CA ASN A 16 17.31 -13.88 -25.05
C ASN A 16 16.66 -15.28 -25.07
N MET A 17 16.81 -16.08 -24.01
CA MET A 17 16.12 -17.37 -23.83
C MET A 17 14.78 -17.15 -23.14
N LYS A 18 13.90 -16.35 -23.71
CA LYS A 18 12.65 -15.90 -23.08
C LYS A 18 11.70 -17.03 -22.71
N PHE A 19 11.56 -18.03 -23.57
CA PHE A 19 10.76 -19.22 -23.29
C PHE A 19 11.26 -19.97 -22.05
N LEU A 20 12.57 -20.21 -21.97
CA LEU A 20 13.16 -20.91 -20.83
C LEU A 20 13.04 -20.09 -19.53
N GLY A 21 13.28 -18.77 -19.60
CA GLY A 21 13.07 -17.86 -18.48
C GLY A 21 11.64 -17.94 -17.96
N ARG A 22 10.65 -17.89 -18.86
CA ARG A 22 9.24 -18.01 -18.51
C ARG A 22 8.87 -19.38 -17.93
N TYR A 23 9.40 -20.44 -18.50
CA TYR A 23 9.19 -21.81 -18.01
C TYR A 23 9.71 -21.98 -16.57
N ILE A 24 10.94 -21.49 -16.28
CA ILE A 24 11.53 -21.54 -14.92
C ILE A 24 10.68 -20.71 -13.94
N SER A 25 10.24 -19.52 -14.33
CA SER A 25 9.38 -18.66 -13.53
C SER A 25 8.04 -19.34 -13.18
N GLN A 26 7.37 -19.96 -14.15
CA GLN A 26 6.11 -20.69 -13.92
C GLN A 26 6.32 -21.93 -13.02
N ARG A 27 7.42 -22.65 -13.17
CA ARG A 27 7.77 -23.74 -12.22
C ARG A 27 8.04 -23.24 -10.82
N ALA A 28 8.67 -22.05 -10.69
CA ALA A 28 8.89 -21.40 -9.40
C ALA A 28 7.55 -21.06 -8.75
N ALA A 29 6.64 -20.42 -9.48
CA ALA A 29 5.30 -20.07 -8.99
C ALA A 29 4.52 -21.29 -8.48
N LYS A 30 4.45 -22.37 -9.28
CA LYS A 30 3.79 -23.63 -8.87
C LYS A 30 4.40 -24.27 -7.63
N LYS A 31 5.74 -24.13 -7.43
CA LYS A 31 6.45 -24.79 -6.32
C LYS A 31 6.47 -23.96 -5.05
N THR A 32 6.34 -22.65 -5.14
CA THR A 32 6.58 -21.72 -4.02
C THR A 32 5.41 -20.80 -3.73
N GLY A 33 4.39 -20.73 -4.60
CA GLY A 33 3.32 -19.74 -4.47
C GLY A 33 3.72 -18.30 -4.78
N ILE A 34 4.95 -18.07 -5.26
CA ILE A 34 5.45 -16.74 -5.64
C ILE A 34 5.51 -16.65 -7.15
N GLU A 35 4.74 -15.74 -7.72
CA GLU A 35 4.78 -15.39 -9.13
C GLU A 35 5.70 -14.17 -9.33
N SER A 36 6.88 -14.39 -9.91
CA SER A 36 7.79 -13.33 -10.31
C SER A 36 8.02 -13.39 -11.81
N HIS A 37 7.83 -12.26 -12.50
CA HIS A 37 8.13 -12.20 -13.92
C HIS A 37 9.65 -12.22 -14.14
N PRO A 38 10.18 -13.01 -15.10
CA PRO A 38 11.63 -13.14 -15.28
C PRO A 38 12.35 -11.86 -15.73
N ALA A 39 11.60 -10.84 -16.17
CA ALA A 39 12.17 -9.52 -16.50
C ALA A 39 12.29 -8.59 -15.29
N ALA A 40 11.67 -8.91 -14.16
CA ALA A 40 11.72 -8.07 -12.97
C ALA A 40 13.16 -7.97 -12.45
N LYS A 41 13.57 -6.74 -12.08
CA LYS A 41 14.89 -6.48 -11.52
C LYS A 41 14.80 -6.52 -10.00
N ILE A 42 15.49 -7.45 -9.37
CA ILE A 42 15.47 -7.65 -7.92
C ILE A 42 16.86 -7.46 -7.35
N GLY A 43 17.03 -6.53 -6.42
CA GLY A 43 18.27 -6.21 -5.73
C GLY A 43 18.80 -7.32 -4.82
N ARG A 44 19.83 -7.05 -4.03
CA ARG A 44 20.44 -8.00 -3.08
C ARG A 44 19.62 -8.04 -1.78
N LEU A 45 19.83 -9.10 -0.99
CA LEU A 45 19.18 -9.28 0.33
C LEU A 45 17.64 -9.19 0.29
N PHE A 46 17.04 -9.48 -0.87
CA PHE A 46 15.59 -9.53 -1.00
C PHE A 46 15.01 -10.71 -0.23
N PHE A 47 14.06 -10.43 0.64
CA PHE A 47 13.41 -11.41 1.51
C PHE A 47 11.89 -11.44 1.31
N ILE A 48 11.31 -12.63 1.35
CA ILE A 48 9.84 -12.82 1.35
C ILE A 48 9.50 -13.69 2.56
N ASP A 49 8.74 -13.13 3.47
CA ASP A 49 8.27 -13.83 4.66
C ASP A 49 6.90 -14.47 4.41
N HIS A 50 6.65 -15.58 5.07
CA HIS A 50 5.41 -16.37 4.92
C HIS A 50 5.03 -16.61 3.45
N VAL A 51 5.89 -17.28 2.73
CA VAL A 51 5.92 -17.51 1.26
C VAL A 51 4.58 -18.01 0.71
N THR A 52 3.62 -17.10 0.46
CA THR A 52 2.30 -17.41 -0.10
C THR A 52 1.77 -16.26 -0.92
N VAL A 53 1.37 -16.53 -2.18
CA VAL A 53 0.62 -15.61 -3.08
C VAL A 53 1.27 -14.22 -3.20
N VAL A 54 2.58 -14.15 -3.48
CA VAL A 54 3.26 -12.90 -3.84
C VAL A 54 3.32 -12.80 -5.36
N VAL A 55 3.00 -11.62 -5.91
CA VAL A 55 3.05 -11.34 -7.35
C VAL A 55 4.00 -10.18 -7.63
N ILE A 56 4.99 -10.41 -8.49
CA ILE A 56 5.97 -9.39 -8.95
C ILE A 56 5.87 -9.25 -10.47
N GLY A 57 5.37 -8.10 -10.91
CA GLY A 57 5.12 -7.82 -12.32
C GLY A 57 6.39 -7.57 -13.15
N GLU A 58 6.24 -7.61 -14.47
CA GLU A 58 7.31 -7.61 -15.47
C GLU A 58 8.31 -6.45 -15.33
N THR A 59 7.82 -5.23 -15.20
CA THR A 59 8.67 -4.02 -15.16
C THR A 59 8.95 -3.53 -13.74
N THR A 60 8.76 -4.42 -12.74
CA THR A 60 9.08 -4.10 -11.34
C THR A 60 10.60 -3.98 -11.16
N GLU A 61 11.00 -2.98 -10.38
CA GLU A 61 12.37 -2.80 -9.92
C GLU A 61 12.37 -2.77 -8.40
N ILE A 62 13.21 -3.58 -7.79
CA ILE A 62 13.32 -3.73 -6.33
C ILE A 62 14.77 -3.47 -5.95
N GLY A 63 14.98 -2.53 -5.04
CA GLY A 63 16.30 -2.20 -4.47
C GLY A 63 16.87 -3.30 -3.58
N ASP A 64 17.91 -2.97 -2.85
CA ASP A 64 18.57 -3.86 -1.90
C ASP A 64 17.83 -3.90 -0.54
N ASP A 65 17.91 -5.01 0.17
CA ASP A 65 17.37 -5.21 1.53
C ASP A 65 15.87 -4.96 1.65
N VAL A 66 15.12 -5.42 0.66
CA VAL A 66 13.65 -5.26 0.63
C VAL A 66 12.98 -6.51 1.18
N THR A 67 12.00 -6.30 2.07
CA THR A 67 11.18 -7.36 2.64
C THR A 67 9.73 -7.23 2.18
N LEU A 68 9.19 -8.32 1.62
CA LEU A 68 7.76 -8.45 1.31
C LEU A 68 7.13 -9.51 2.20
N TYR A 69 5.93 -9.25 2.68
CA TYR A 69 5.12 -10.26 3.35
C TYR A 69 4.19 -10.97 2.36
N GLN A 70 3.52 -12.02 2.85
CA GLN A 70 2.58 -12.82 2.05
C GLN A 70 1.46 -11.96 1.41
N GLY A 71 0.98 -12.38 0.25
CA GLY A 71 -0.14 -11.74 -0.44
C GLY A 71 0.17 -10.37 -1.06
N VAL A 72 1.42 -9.91 -1.02
CA VAL A 72 1.84 -8.65 -1.66
C VAL A 72 1.74 -8.77 -3.17
N THR A 73 1.20 -7.73 -3.82
CA THR A 73 1.16 -7.60 -5.27
C THR A 73 1.87 -6.33 -5.71
N LEU A 74 2.91 -6.48 -6.52
CA LEU A 74 3.57 -5.41 -7.25
C LEU A 74 3.05 -5.44 -8.69
N GLY A 75 1.91 -4.80 -8.93
CA GLY A 75 1.10 -4.91 -10.15
C GLY A 75 1.08 -3.66 -11.00
N GLY A 76 0.61 -3.80 -12.24
CA GLY A 76 0.27 -2.69 -13.13
C GLY A 76 -1.21 -2.34 -13.06
N THR A 77 -1.60 -1.16 -13.55
CA THR A 77 -3.00 -0.72 -13.63
C THR A 77 -3.72 -1.24 -14.88
N GLY A 78 -3.01 -1.90 -15.79
CA GLY A 78 -3.55 -2.40 -17.06
C GLY A 78 -3.74 -1.35 -18.15
N LYS A 79 -3.51 -0.07 -17.86
CA LYS A 79 -3.65 1.05 -18.83
C LYS A 79 -2.33 1.52 -19.43
N ASP A 80 -1.23 1.30 -18.72
CA ASP A 80 0.08 1.81 -19.11
C ASP A 80 0.83 0.83 -20.00
N THR A 81 1.57 1.35 -20.97
CA THR A 81 2.55 0.63 -21.78
C THR A 81 3.97 0.93 -21.29
N GLY A 82 4.91 -0.01 -21.44
CA GLY A 82 6.28 0.16 -20.96
C GLY A 82 6.42 -0.03 -19.45
N LYS A 83 6.95 0.96 -18.73
CA LYS A 83 7.09 0.94 -17.26
C LYS A 83 5.71 1.10 -16.63
N ARG A 84 5.14 0.00 -16.12
CA ARG A 84 3.77 -0.07 -15.58
C ARG A 84 3.69 -0.72 -14.19
N HIS A 85 4.82 -1.18 -13.65
CA HIS A 85 4.91 -1.79 -12.33
C HIS A 85 5.77 -0.95 -11.41
N PRO A 86 5.64 -1.13 -10.09
CA PRO A 86 6.33 -0.30 -9.09
C PRO A 86 7.85 -0.36 -9.16
N THR A 87 8.47 0.70 -8.64
CA THR A 87 9.89 0.74 -8.29
C THR A 87 10.00 0.91 -6.77
N LEU A 88 10.69 0.00 -6.12
CA LEU A 88 10.98 0.05 -4.68
C LEU A 88 12.43 0.44 -4.47
N GLY A 89 12.67 1.41 -3.61
CA GLY A 89 14.00 1.77 -3.13
C GLY A 89 14.62 0.71 -2.23
N ASN A 90 15.65 1.07 -1.49
CA ASN A 90 16.38 0.19 -0.59
C ASN A 90 15.71 0.12 0.79
N ASN A 91 15.90 -0.99 1.50
CA ASN A 91 15.41 -1.19 2.87
C ASN A 91 13.89 -0.91 3.02
N VAL A 92 13.12 -1.29 2.01
CA VAL A 92 11.65 -1.14 2.01
C VAL A 92 11.00 -2.37 2.63
N LEU A 93 9.99 -2.15 3.48
CA LEU A 93 9.18 -3.21 4.06
C LEU A 93 7.73 -3.05 3.62
N ILE A 94 7.15 -4.11 3.04
CA ILE A 94 5.76 -4.11 2.59
C ILE A 94 4.99 -5.19 3.35
N GLY A 95 4.02 -4.74 4.15
CA GLY A 95 3.18 -5.58 4.99
C GLY A 95 2.26 -6.53 4.20
N ALA A 96 1.74 -7.53 4.91
CA ALA A 96 0.93 -8.60 4.34
C ALA A 96 -0.29 -8.09 3.57
N GLY A 97 -0.59 -8.71 2.42
CA GLY A 97 -1.77 -8.40 1.62
C GLY A 97 -1.75 -7.06 0.87
N THR A 98 -0.70 -6.25 1.03
CA THR A 98 -0.56 -4.93 0.38
C THR A 98 -0.54 -5.04 -1.14
N LYS A 99 -1.23 -4.11 -1.80
CA LYS A 99 -1.22 -3.95 -3.26
C LYS A 99 -0.53 -2.65 -3.63
N VAL A 100 0.55 -2.73 -4.39
CA VAL A 100 1.24 -1.57 -4.97
C VAL A 100 1.00 -1.60 -6.47
N LEU A 101 0.24 -0.63 -6.98
CA LEU A 101 -0.30 -0.69 -8.33
C LEU A 101 0.12 0.51 -9.17
N GLY A 102 0.59 0.23 -10.37
CA GLY A 102 1.05 1.24 -11.33
C GLY A 102 2.55 1.52 -11.25
N PRO A 103 3.06 2.45 -12.07
CA PRO A 103 4.47 2.81 -12.13
C PRO A 103 4.87 3.74 -10.97
N VAL A 104 4.41 3.42 -9.76
CA VAL A 104 4.67 4.21 -8.56
C VAL A 104 6.07 3.96 -8.03
N PHE A 105 6.65 4.98 -7.40
CA PHE A 105 7.94 4.93 -6.72
C PHE A 105 7.75 4.92 -5.20
N ILE A 106 8.40 3.97 -4.54
CA ILE A 106 8.47 3.85 -3.07
C ILE A 106 9.90 4.19 -2.65
N GLY A 107 10.05 5.25 -1.88
CA GLY A 107 11.37 5.73 -1.44
C GLY A 107 12.07 4.79 -0.46
N ASP A 108 13.38 5.00 -0.27
CA ASP A 108 14.21 4.20 0.65
C ASP A 108 13.65 4.23 2.08
N ASN A 109 13.84 3.14 2.82
CA ASN A 109 13.41 2.98 4.21
C ASN A 109 11.89 3.14 4.43
N ALA A 110 11.07 3.10 3.37
CA ALA A 110 9.62 3.18 3.52
C ALA A 110 9.05 1.89 4.14
N ARG A 111 8.04 2.05 4.97
CA ARG A 111 7.29 0.97 5.59
C ARG A 111 5.82 1.08 5.22
N ILE A 112 5.25 0.02 4.69
CA ILE A 112 3.85 0.01 4.27
C ILE A 112 3.09 -1.01 5.12
N GLY A 113 2.05 -0.54 5.79
CA GLY A 113 1.22 -1.37 6.66
C GLY A 113 0.45 -2.45 5.89
N ALA A 114 0.11 -3.53 6.59
CA ALA A 114 -0.63 -4.64 6.00
C ALA A 114 -2.00 -4.19 5.44
N GLY A 115 -2.46 -4.85 4.38
CA GLY A 115 -3.76 -4.57 3.74
C GLY A 115 -3.85 -3.24 2.98
N SER A 116 -2.77 -2.48 2.88
CA SER A 116 -2.76 -1.18 2.21
C SER A 116 -2.85 -1.29 0.68
N VAL A 117 -3.37 -0.24 0.03
CA VAL A 117 -3.39 -0.11 -1.44
C VAL A 117 -2.65 1.17 -1.84
N VAL A 118 -1.45 1.01 -2.38
CA VAL A 118 -0.59 2.13 -2.79
C VAL A 118 -0.82 2.43 -4.26
N LEU A 119 -1.28 3.66 -4.53
CA LEU A 119 -1.61 4.17 -5.88
C LEU A 119 -0.81 5.42 -6.25
N ARG A 120 0.04 5.92 -5.35
CA ARG A 120 0.84 7.14 -5.52
C ARG A 120 2.26 6.92 -5.02
N ASN A 121 3.18 7.77 -5.46
CA ASN A 121 4.55 7.75 -4.97
C ASN A 121 4.60 8.01 -3.46
N LEU A 122 5.48 7.29 -2.78
CA LEU A 122 5.73 7.46 -1.35
C LEU A 122 7.16 7.96 -1.15
N PRO A 123 7.36 8.96 -0.25
CA PRO A 123 8.70 9.48 0.04
C PRO A 123 9.56 8.46 0.80
N ALA A 124 10.85 8.74 0.89
CA ALA A 124 11.76 7.98 1.74
C ALA A 124 11.45 8.17 3.23
N ASN A 125 11.84 7.19 4.05
CA ASN A 125 11.70 7.20 5.52
C ASN A 125 10.25 7.40 6.00
N CYS A 126 9.27 6.99 5.21
CA CYS A 126 7.86 7.14 5.58
C CYS A 126 7.25 5.82 6.09
N THR A 127 6.16 5.96 6.84
CA THR A 127 5.20 4.88 7.08
C THR A 127 3.88 5.27 6.41
N ALA A 128 3.34 4.35 5.60
CA ALA A 128 2.07 4.56 4.90
C ALA A 128 1.10 3.42 5.18
N VAL A 129 -0.19 3.73 5.35
CA VAL A 129 -1.24 2.76 5.66
C VAL A 129 -2.56 3.14 4.99
N GLY A 130 -3.44 2.18 4.82
CA GLY A 130 -4.83 2.40 4.40
C GLY A 130 -5.14 2.14 2.93
N VAL A 131 -6.41 2.37 2.55
CA VAL A 131 -6.97 2.16 1.21
C VAL A 131 -7.77 3.40 0.80
N PRO A 132 -7.17 4.28 -0.04
CA PRO A 132 -5.79 4.30 -0.53
C PRO A 132 -4.78 4.57 0.58
N ALA A 133 -3.53 4.12 0.39
CA ALA A 133 -2.47 4.32 1.38
C ALA A 133 -2.09 5.80 1.49
N GLU A 134 -2.06 6.30 2.72
CA GLU A 134 -1.62 7.65 3.07
C GLU A 134 -0.41 7.59 4.00
N VAL A 135 0.45 8.61 3.91
CA VAL A 135 1.64 8.71 4.76
C VAL A 135 1.22 9.21 6.14
N VAL A 136 1.42 8.38 7.16
CA VAL A 136 1.08 8.69 8.56
C VAL A 136 2.30 9.12 9.38
N ARG A 137 3.51 8.73 8.99
CA ARG A 137 4.77 9.12 9.63
C ARG A 137 5.85 9.42 8.61
N ILE A 138 6.72 10.38 8.89
CA ILE A 138 7.95 10.66 8.14
C ILE A 138 9.08 10.83 9.16
N ASN A 139 10.23 10.17 8.94
CA ASN A 139 11.39 10.16 9.83
C ASN A 139 11.00 9.80 11.28
N ASN A 140 10.14 8.80 11.45
CA ASN A 140 9.57 8.37 12.75
C ASN A 140 8.75 9.43 13.50
N LYS A 141 8.44 10.57 12.87
CA LYS A 141 7.54 11.57 13.42
C LYS A 141 6.17 11.45 12.75
N ALA A 142 5.11 11.50 13.55
CA ALA A 142 3.74 11.54 13.02
C ALA A 142 3.55 12.77 12.11
N VAL A 143 2.84 12.60 11.00
CA VAL A 143 2.51 13.72 10.10
C VAL A 143 1.47 14.63 10.75
N ASN A 144 0.55 14.05 11.54
CA ASN A 144 -0.34 14.77 12.44
C ASN A 144 0.09 14.53 13.89
N PRO A 145 0.25 15.57 14.74
CA PRO A 145 0.62 15.37 16.15
C PRO A 145 -0.38 14.51 16.96
N ALA A 146 -1.63 14.38 16.49
CA ALA A 146 -2.64 13.50 17.08
C ALA A 146 -2.39 11.99 16.80
N ASP A 147 -1.50 11.68 15.86
CA ASP A 147 -1.21 10.30 15.42
C ASP A 147 0.04 9.71 16.11
N ASP A 148 0.58 10.38 17.13
CA ASP A 148 1.72 9.88 17.91
C ASP A 148 1.30 8.78 18.89
N LEU A 149 0.60 7.79 18.37
CA LEU A 149 0.19 6.59 19.08
C LEU A 149 1.18 5.47 18.86
N ASP A 150 1.38 4.69 19.90
CA ASP A 150 2.37 3.62 20.09
C ASP A 150 2.51 2.68 18.87
N GLN A 151 3.68 2.10 18.67
CA GLN A 151 4.08 1.31 17.48
C GLN A 151 3.23 0.07 17.18
N GLN A 152 2.27 -0.27 18.03
CA GLN A 152 1.36 -1.41 17.85
C GLN A 152 0.03 -1.04 17.18
N ASP A 153 -0.39 0.24 17.23
CA ASP A 153 -1.62 0.72 16.59
C ASP A 153 -1.28 1.58 15.38
N LEU A 154 -1.38 1.00 14.19
CA LEU A 154 -1.39 1.78 12.96
C LEU A 154 -2.71 2.56 12.89
N PRO A 155 -2.69 3.91 12.76
CA PRO A 155 -3.90 4.69 12.76
C PRO A 155 -4.82 4.30 11.60
N ASP A 156 -6.07 4.07 11.89
CA ASP A 156 -7.11 3.94 10.85
C ASP A 156 -7.41 5.33 10.28
N VAL A 157 -6.82 5.63 9.13
CA VAL A 157 -6.94 6.92 8.43
C VAL A 157 -8.42 7.23 8.11
N MET A 158 -9.26 6.21 7.86
CA MET A 158 -10.67 6.40 7.58
C MET A 158 -11.44 6.74 8.85
N ALA A 159 -11.17 6.06 9.96
CA ALA A 159 -11.78 6.37 11.26
C ALA A 159 -11.44 7.79 11.72
N GLN A 160 -10.20 8.24 11.53
CA GLN A 160 -9.79 9.60 11.85
C GLN A 160 -10.50 10.64 11.00
N ARG A 161 -10.64 10.43 9.70
CA ARG A 161 -11.39 11.34 8.81
C ARG A 161 -12.88 11.40 9.17
N LEU A 162 -13.48 10.26 9.51
CA LEU A 162 -14.86 10.21 9.97
C LEU A 162 -15.03 10.99 11.27
N THR A 163 -14.13 10.82 12.24
CA THR A 163 -14.17 11.58 13.51
C THR A 163 -14.02 13.09 13.29
N GLU A 164 -13.12 13.51 12.39
CA GLU A 164 -12.97 14.93 12.07
C GLU A 164 -14.20 15.50 11.34
N LEU A 165 -14.80 14.73 10.43
CA LEU A 165 -16.05 15.13 9.77
C LEU A 165 -17.19 15.24 10.77
N ASP A 166 -17.34 14.29 11.68
CA ASP A 166 -18.36 14.28 12.73
C ASP A 166 -18.21 15.51 13.65
N ARG A 167 -16.98 15.85 14.01
CA ARG A 167 -16.68 17.06 14.77
C ARG A 167 -17.02 18.35 14.02
N ARG A 168 -16.78 18.40 12.69
CA ARG A 168 -17.17 19.55 11.86
C ARG A 168 -18.67 19.67 11.73
N ILE A 169 -19.36 18.56 11.50
CA ILE A 169 -20.83 18.51 11.45
C ILE A 169 -21.41 19.01 12.78
N SER A 170 -20.94 18.48 13.90
CA SER A 170 -21.40 18.91 15.25
C SER A 170 -21.18 20.41 15.53
N ARG A 171 -20.12 21.02 14.97
CA ARG A 171 -19.92 22.47 15.05
C ARG A 171 -20.94 23.22 14.20
N LEU A 172 -21.13 22.82 12.94
CA LEU A 172 -22.09 23.42 12.04
C LEU A 172 -23.52 23.32 12.57
N GLU A 173 -23.89 22.19 13.17
CA GLU A 173 -25.17 21.99 13.81
C GLU A 173 -25.38 22.93 15.02
N LYS A 174 -24.33 23.13 15.84
CA LYS A 174 -24.40 24.11 16.96
C LYS A 174 -24.51 25.54 16.47
N ASP A 175 -23.80 25.89 15.41
CA ASP A 175 -23.85 27.22 14.81
C ASP A 175 -25.24 27.49 14.13
N ALA A 176 -25.84 26.43 13.55
CA ALA A 176 -27.16 26.48 12.94
C ALA A 176 -28.30 26.49 13.97
N GLN A 177 -28.13 25.95 15.16
CA GLN A 177 -29.13 25.96 16.23
C GLN A 177 -29.45 27.38 16.78
N GLY A 178 -28.64 28.39 16.43
CA GLY A 178 -28.96 29.80 16.69
C GLY A 178 -30.09 30.37 15.81
N ASP A 179 -30.46 29.69 14.72
CA ASP A 179 -31.38 30.23 13.68
C ASP A 179 -32.47 29.23 13.24
N VAL A 180 -32.68 28.13 13.97
CA VAL A 180 -33.74 27.17 13.63
C VAL A 180 -35.09 27.69 14.20
N PRO A 181 -36.06 28.04 13.36
CA PRO A 181 -37.40 28.34 13.85
C PRO A 181 -37.96 27.11 14.58
N PRO A 182 -38.76 27.32 15.66
CA PRO A 182 -39.27 26.24 16.49
C PRO A 182 -39.96 25.18 15.63
N SER A 183 -39.69 23.91 15.90
CA SER A 183 -40.29 22.82 15.17
C SER A 183 -41.81 22.91 15.18
N ILE A 184 -42.46 22.47 14.10
CA ILE A 184 -43.95 22.45 14.01
C ILE A 184 -44.57 21.78 15.24
N HIS A 185 -43.87 20.83 15.86
CA HIS A 185 -44.34 20.18 17.10
C HIS A 185 -44.34 21.10 18.32
N GLU A 186 -43.36 22.00 18.47
CA GLU A 186 -43.31 23.01 19.54
C GLU A 186 -44.31 24.13 19.33
N VAL A 187 -44.58 24.47 18.07
CA VAL A 187 -45.61 25.45 17.72
C VAL A 187 -47.02 24.93 18.06
N ILE A 188 -47.27 23.64 17.76
CA ILE A 188 -48.56 22.99 18.06
C ILE A 188 -48.79 22.86 19.58
N GLN A 189 -47.75 22.52 20.35
CA GLN A 189 -47.88 22.44 21.83
C GLN A 189 -48.11 23.78 22.50
N LYS A 190 -47.64 24.90 21.95
CA LYS A 190 -47.89 26.24 22.46
C LYS A 190 -49.30 26.75 22.18
N GLN A 191 -50.01 26.23 21.19
CA GLN A 191 -51.40 26.60 20.89
C GLN A 191 -52.45 25.78 21.68
N GLN A 192 -52.01 24.72 22.38
CA GLN A 192 -52.90 23.87 23.19
C GLN A 192 -52.82 24.19 24.71
N ARG A 193 -52.11 25.24 25.10
CA ARG A 193 -52.10 25.82 26.45
C ARG A 193 -52.75 27.20 26.46
#